data_8b9dfcd7dc0be8c43523c6e710ac2c26
#
_entry.id   8b9dfcd7dc0be8c43523c6e710ac2c26
#
_cell.length_a   1.000
_cell.length_b   1.000
_cell.length_c   1.000
_cell.angle_alpha   90.00
_cell.angle_beta   90.00
_cell.angle_gamma   90.00
#
_symmetry.space_group_name_H-M   'P 1'
#
loop_
_entity.id
_entity.type
_entity.pdbx_description
1 polymer ?
#
loop_
_entity_poly.entity_id
_entity_poly.type
_entity_poly.pdbx_seq_one_letter_code
_entity_poly.pdbx_strand_id
1 'polypeptide(L)'
;MKHTHLILATLLSFATLTAHAAQANVTNAEALTKKYISIAQTVNPEFVSSVTDGKMFFNRKIKMPNGKEMACASCHTTNPANPGKHALTGKAIDPLSPAVNNKRFKDLDKVEEKFTEHCNEIIGADCTAAEKANYIIYLLTERTPSAKK
;
A
#
# COMPACT_ATOMS: atom_id res chain seq x y z
N MET A 1 22.85 -45.41 33.40
CA MET A 1 21.64 -44.79 33.99
C MET A 1 21.78 -43.31 33.97
N LYS A 2 20.77 -42.60 33.40
CA LYS A 2 20.50 -41.14 33.49
C LYS A 2 21.50 -40.21 32.79
N HIS A 3 21.12 -39.65 31.66
CA HIS A 3 20.91 -38.21 31.41
C HIS A 3 20.63 -37.98 29.92
N THR A 4 19.38 -38.03 29.57
CA THR A 4 18.92 -37.56 28.26
C THR A 4 17.59 -36.84 28.50
N HIS A 5 17.58 -35.52 28.60
CA HIS A 5 16.43 -34.64 28.38
C HIS A 5 16.86 -33.23 28.78
N LEU A 6 17.19 -32.36 27.80
CA LEU A 6 16.97 -30.94 27.86
C LEU A 6 17.63 -30.23 26.66
N ILE A 7 17.12 -30.34 25.46
CA ILE A 7 17.33 -29.34 24.38
C ILE A 7 16.11 -29.46 23.46
N LEU A 8 15.01 -28.82 23.80
CA LEU A 8 13.92 -28.61 22.84
C LEU A 8 12.97 -27.47 23.27
N ALA A 9 13.48 -26.29 23.58
CA ALA A 9 12.61 -25.17 24.01
C ALA A 9 12.96 -23.76 23.48
N THR A 10 13.85 -23.60 22.52
CA THR A 10 14.33 -22.24 22.14
C THR A 10 14.08 -21.83 20.68
N LEU A 11 13.32 -22.54 19.89
CA LEU A 11 13.11 -22.20 18.47
C LEU A 11 11.74 -21.60 18.10
N LEU A 12 10.85 -21.35 19.05
CA LEU A 12 9.49 -20.85 18.75
C LEU A 12 9.32 -19.32 18.88
N SER A 13 10.30 -18.56 19.33
CA SER A 13 10.09 -17.16 19.72
C SER A 13 10.30 -16.12 18.60
N PHE A 14 10.88 -16.46 17.46
CA PHE A 14 11.18 -15.49 16.41
C PHE A 14 10.09 -15.31 15.33
N ALA A 15 9.18 -16.25 15.18
CA ALA A 15 8.13 -16.18 14.15
C ALA A 15 6.97 -15.23 14.51
N THR A 16 6.79 -14.91 15.79
CA THR A 16 5.63 -14.14 16.27
C THR A 16 5.76 -12.62 16.06
N LEU A 17 6.97 -12.08 16.10
CA LEU A 17 7.20 -10.64 15.97
C LEU A 17 6.90 -10.06 14.57
N THR A 18 7.20 -10.81 13.52
CA THR A 18 6.94 -10.37 12.14
C THR A 18 5.46 -10.38 11.79
N ALA A 19 4.71 -11.34 12.31
CA ALA A 19 3.27 -11.42 12.11
C ALA A 19 2.52 -10.26 12.78
N HIS A 20 2.94 -9.83 13.97
CA HIS A 20 2.34 -8.70 14.67
C HIS A 20 2.58 -7.36 13.97
N ALA A 21 3.78 -7.12 13.44
CA ALA A 21 4.09 -5.89 12.71
C ALA A 21 3.30 -5.77 11.39
N ALA A 22 3.16 -6.84 10.65
CA ALA A 22 2.35 -6.88 9.43
C ALA A 22 0.85 -6.64 9.74
N GLN A 23 0.34 -7.21 10.84
CA GLN A 23 -1.04 -7.00 11.28
C GLN A 23 -1.29 -5.55 11.68
N ALA A 24 -0.38 -4.90 12.42
CA ALA A 24 -0.52 -3.50 12.83
C ALA A 24 -0.57 -2.56 11.61
N ASN A 25 0.26 -2.78 10.59
CA ASN A 25 0.26 -1.98 9.37
C ASN A 25 -1.03 -2.15 8.54
N VAL A 26 -1.57 -3.37 8.47
CA VAL A 26 -2.88 -3.63 7.85
C VAL A 26 -3.97 -2.89 8.61
N THR A 27 -3.99 -2.97 9.94
CA THR A 27 -4.96 -2.26 10.79
C THR A 27 -4.89 -0.74 10.62
N ASN A 28 -3.68 -0.16 10.51
CA ASN A 28 -3.50 1.27 10.25
C ASN A 28 -4.04 1.65 8.86
N ALA A 29 -3.79 0.84 7.83
CA ALA A 29 -4.33 1.06 6.49
C ALA A 29 -5.86 1.00 6.47
N GLU A 30 -6.45 0.02 7.18
CA GLU A 30 -7.91 -0.10 7.33
C GLU A 30 -8.52 1.12 8.06
N ALA A 31 -7.87 1.58 9.14
CA ALA A 31 -8.31 2.76 9.88
C ALA A 31 -8.25 4.02 9.01
N LEU A 32 -7.17 4.20 8.23
CA LEU A 32 -7.03 5.31 7.30
C LEU A 32 -8.06 5.24 6.17
N THR A 33 -8.37 4.04 5.66
CA THR A 33 -9.44 3.84 4.68
C THR A 33 -10.79 4.31 5.24
N LYS A 34 -11.14 3.93 6.47
CA LYS A 34 -12.38 4.36 7.14
C LYS A 34 -12.45 5.88 7.31
N LYS A 35 -11.33 6.52 7.69
CA LYS A 35 -11.22 7.99 7.74
C LYS A 35 -11.58 8.62 6.40
N TYR A 36 -10.99 8.14 5.30
CA TYR A 36 -11.26 8.70 3.98
C TYR A 36 -12.66 8.40 3.47
N ILE A 37 -13.24 7.23 3.78
CA ILE A 37 -14.65 6.93 3.49
C ILE A 37 -15.55 7.96 4.17
N SER A 38 -15.32 8.21 5.46
CA SER A 38 -16.12 9.19 6.21
C SER A 38 -16.02 10.61 5.61
N ILE A 39 -14.83 11.03 5.17
CA ILE A 39 -14.64 12.31 4.50
C ILE A 39 -15.34 12.31 3.12
N ALA A 40 -15.22 11.25 2.34
CA ALA A 40 -15.88 11.15 1.03
C ALA A 40 -17.43 11.20 1.16
N GLN A 41 -17.96 10.61 2.22
CA GLN A 41 -19.39 10.62 2.52
C GLN A 41 -19.93 12.01 2.92
N THR A 42 -19.08 12.95 3.30
CA THR A 42 -19.54 14.36 3.48
C THR A 42 -19.91 15.01 2.17
N VAL A 43 -19.39 14.52 1.04
CA VAL A 43 -19.67 15.02 -0.32
C VAL A 43 -20.68 14.12 -1.04
N ASN A 44 -20.55 12.81 -0.88
CA ASN A 44 -21.46 11.81 -1.44
C ASN A 44 -21.85 10.80 -0.34
N PRO A 45 -23.00 10.97 0.32
CA PRO A 45 -23.42 10.10 1.43
C PRO A 45 -23.49 8.60 1.08
N GLU A 46 -23.73 8.26 -0.20
CA GLU A 46 -23.79 6.87 -0.69
C GLU A 46 -22.42 6.29 -1.07
N PHE A 47 -21.33 7.04 -0.84
CA PHE A 47 -20.02 6.55 -1.21
C PHE A 47 -19.63 5.29 -0.44
N VAL A 48 -19.22 4.26 -1.20
CA VAL A 48 -18.61 3.02 -0.70
C VAL A 48 -17.28 2.82 -1.44
N SER A 49 -16.24 2.52 -0.71
CA SER A 49 -14.93 2.26 -1.34
C SER A 49 -14.95 0.99 -2.18
N SER A 50 -14.30 1.03 -3.34
CA SER A 50 -14.27 -0.04 -4.34
C SER A 50 -12.84 -0.44 -4.67
N VAL A 51 -12.54 -1.73 -4.56
CA VAL A 51 -11.25 -2.31 -4.98
C VAL A 51 -11.05 -2.13 -6.48
N THR A 52 -12.11 -2.29 -7.27
CA THR A 52 -12.06 -2.10 -8.74
C THR A 52 -11.69 -0.67 -9.10
N ASP A 53 -12.33 0.31 -8.47
CA ASP A 53 -12.03 1.73 -8.71
C ASP A 53 -10.62 2.08 -8.24
N GLY A 54 -10.17 1.51 -7.11
CA GLY A 54 -8.79 1.65 -6.64
C GLY A 54 -7.77 1.08 -7.63
N LYS A 55 -8.05 -0.08 -8.20
CA LYS A 55 -7.22 -0.68 -9.24
C LYS A 55 -7.21 0.15 -10.52
N MET A 56 -8.36 0.66 -10.95
CA MET A 56 -8.46 1.55 -12.10
C MET A 56 -7.67 2.84 -11.87
N PHE A 57 -7.87 3.49 -10.72
CA PHE A 57 -7.14 4.69 -10.33
C PHE A 57 -5.62 4.47 -10.34
N PHE A 58 -5.14 3.38 -9.76
CA PHE A 58 -3.73 3.00 -9.69
C PHE A 58 -3.08 2.80 -11.07
N ASN A 59 -3.83 2.26 -12.02
CA ASN A 59 -3.34 1.95 -13.37
C ASN A 59 -3.69 3.01 -14.42
N ARG A 60 -4.50 4.02 -14.07
CA ARG A 60 -4.93 5.07 -14.98
C ARG A 60 -3.74 5.90 -15.46
N LYS A 61 -3.49 5.87 -16.74
CA LYS A 61 -2.48 6.71 -17.38
C LYS A 61 -2.98 8.15 -17.48
N ILE A 62 -2.20 9.09 -17.01
CA ILE A 62 -2.47 10.52 -17.03
C ILE A 62 -1.39 11.18 -17.87
N LYS A 63 -1.80 12.04 -18.79
CA LYS A 63 -0.87 12.84 -19.60
C LYS A 63 -0.33 13.99 -18.76
N MET A 64 0.95 13.94 -18.46
CA MET A 64 1.65 14.99 -17.72
C MET A 64 1.90 16.23 -18.61
N PRO A 65 2.22 17.39 -18.01
CA PRO A 65 2.52 18.61 -18.77
C PRO A 65 3.68 18.46 -19.78
N ASN A 66 4.61 17.54 -19.51
CA ASN A 66 5.72 17.24 -20.43
C ASN A 66 5.34 16.28 -21.58
N GLY A 67 4.05 15.97 -21.74
CA GLY A 67 3.51 15.09 -22.77
C GLY A 67 3.66 13.59 -22.52
N LYS A 68 4.37 13.16 -21.45
CA LYS A 68 4.50 11.75 -21.07
C LYS A 68 3.24 11.28 -20.35
N GLU A 69 2.91 9.99 -20.54
CA GLU A 69 1.87 9.34 -19.76
C GLU A 69 2.48 8.65 -18.54
N MET A 70 1.88 8.87 -17.38
CA MET A 70 2.30 8.29 -16.11
C MET A 70 1.10 7.73 -15.35
N ALA A 71 1.32 6.67 -14.60
CA ALA A 71 0.38 6.10 -13.64
C ALA A 71 1.15 5.72 -12.36
N CYS A 72 0.47 5.49 -11.24
CA CYS A 72 1.11 4.91 -10.06
C CYS A 72 1.84 3.60 -10.41
N ALA A 73 1.20 2.76 -11.22
CA ALA A 73 1.76 1.50 -11.72
C ALA A 73 3.04 1.66 -12.59
N SER A 74 3.32 2.84 -13.12
CA SER A 74 4.55 3.08 -13.91
C SER A 74 5.83 2.92 -13.08
N CYS A 75 5.77 3.25 -11.78
CA CYS A 75 6.86 3.05 -10.84
C CYS A 75 6.63 1.84 -9.91
N HIS A 76 5.37 1.55 -9.58
CA HIS A 76 5.01 0.57 -8.55
C HIS A 76 4.55 -0.78 -9.12
N THR A 77 4.66 -0.99 -10.43
CA THR A 77 4.13 -2.17 -11.15
C THR A 77 2.61 -2.29 -11.06
N THR A 78 2.00 -3.19 -11.83
CA THR A 78 0.54 -3.41 -11.79
C THR A 78 0.08 -4.23 -10.59
N ASN A 79 1.01 -4.87 -9.88
CA ASN A 79 0.74 -5.54 -8.60
C ASN A 79 1.52 -4.83 -7.49
N PRO A 80 0.86 -4.06 -6.60
CA PRO A 80 1.53 -3.31 -5.53
C PRO A 80 2.20 -4.17 -4.46
N ALA A 81 2.02 -5.48 -4.48
CA ALA A 81 2.80 -6.43 -3.66
C ALA A 81 4.20 -6.70 -4.22
N ASN A 82 4.47 -6.33 -5.48
CA ASN A 82 5.80 -6.43 -6.07
C ASN A 82 6.67 -5.22 -5.72
N PRO A 83 8.00 -5.38 -5.65
CA PRO A 83 8.91 -4.24 -5.65
C PRO A 83 8.81 -3.48 -6.99
N GLY A 84 8.88 -2.17 -6.91
CA GLY A 84 8.83 -1.27 -8.05
C GLY A 84 10.21 -0.70 -8.40
N LYS A 85 10.19 0.24 -9.36
CA LYS A 85 11.38 0.97 -9.81
C LYS A 85 10.96 2.36 -10.28
N HIS A 86 11.62 3.39 -9.77
CA HIS A 86 11.33 4.76 -10.16
C HIS A 86 11.58 4.97 -11.66
N ALA A 87 10.57 5.44 -12.38
CA ALA A 87 10.57 5.49 -13.85
C ALA A 87 11.70 6.35 -14.45
N LEU A 88 12.14 7.41 -13.75
CA LEU A 88 13.18 8.32 -14.23
C LEU A 88 14.56 7.96 -13.70
N THR A 89 14.70 7.69 -12.40
CA THR A 89 16.00 7.48 -11.74
C THR A 89 16.44 6.04 -11.71
N GLY A 90 15.55 5.10 -11.95
CA GLY A 90 15.83 3.66 -11.84
C GLY A 90 15.98 3.17 -10.40
N LYS A 91 15.79 4.01 -9.38
CA LYS A 91 15.89 3.63 -7.96
C LYS A 91 14.86 2.58 -7.61
N ALA A 92 15.26 1.53 -6.90
CA ALA A 92 14.35 0.50 -6.39
C ALA A 92 13.34 1.08 -5.40
N ILE A 93 12.11 0.60 -5.47
CA ILE A 93 11.02 0.99 -4.59
C ILE A 93 10.47 -0.28 -3.93
N ASP A 94 10.37 -0.25 -2.60
CA ASP A 94 9.78 -1.36 -1.84
C ASP A 94 8.28 -1.51 -2.15
N PRO A 95 7.71 -2.73 -2.02
CA PRO A 95 6.28 -2.98 -2.22
C PRO A 95 5.38 -1.99 -1.49
N LEU A 96 4.24 -1.64 -2.09
CA LEU A 96 3.24 -0.76 -1.48
C LEU A 96 2.26 -1.51 -0.58
N SER A 97 2.02 -2.80 -0.85
CA SER A 97 1.10 -3.59 -0.04
C SER A 97 1.58 -3.67 1.42
N PRO A 98 0.74 -3.30 2.41
CA PRO A 98 1.09 -3.39 3.83
C PRO A 98 1.22 -4.84 4.32
N ALA A 99 0.63 -5.79 3.62
CA ALA A 99 0.76 -7.22 3.96
C ALA A 99 2.14 -7.78 3.61
N VAL A 100 2.85 -7.16 2.66
CA VAL A 100 4.18 -7.59 2.20
C VAL A 100 5.29 -6.71 2.77
N ASN A 101 5.02 -5.42 2.96
CA ASN A 101 5.98 -4.45 3.44
C ASN A 101 5.53 -3.85 4.79
N ASN A 102 6.16 -4.29 5.86
CA ASN A 102 5.84 -3.89 7.22
C ASN A 102 6.20 -2.44 7.57
N LYS A 103 6.82 -1.68 6.66
CA LYS A 103 7.09 -0.24 6.81
C LYS A 103 5.94 0.62 6.29
N ARG A 104 5.06 0.06 5.41
CA ARG A 104 3.93 0.80 4.86
C ARG A 104 2.87 1.03 5.93
N PHE A 105 2.23 2.19 5.92
CA PHE A 105 1.21 2.60 6.90
C PHE A 105 1.66 2.57 8.38
N LYS A 106 2.98 2.47 8.65
CA LYS A 106 3.52 2.58 10.00
C LYS A 106 3.40 4.00 10.54
N ASP A 107 3.62 4.98 9.68
CA ASP A 107 3.60 6.41 9.95
C ASP A 107 2.57 7.04 9.01
N LEU A 108 1.40 7.40 9.56
CA LEU A 108 0.28 7.91 8.78
C LEU A 108 0.51 9.33 8.27
N ASP A 109 1.30 10.14 8.97
CA ASP A 109 1.63 11.49 8.51
C ASP A 109 2.49 11.43 7.25
N LYS A 110 3.43 10.48 7.19
CA LYS A 110 4.19 10.22 5.97
C LYS A 110 3.34 9.66 4.82
N VAL A 111 2.29 8.91 5.12
CA VAL A 111 1.35 8.44 4.10
C VAL A 111 0.59 9.63 3.51
N GLU A 112 0.12 10.58 4.33
CA GLU A 112 -0.54 11.79 3.87
C GLU A 112 0.40 12.66 3.03
N GLU A 113 1.65 12.88 3.49
CA GLU A 113 2.68 13.60 2.75
C GLU A 113 2.89 12.98 1.35
N LYS A 114 3.01 11.65 1.27
CA LYS A 114 3.19 10.94 0.00
C LYS A 114 1.96 10.99 -0.90
N PHE A 115 0.76 11.01 -0.36
CA PHE A 115 -0.43 11.27 -1.17
C PHE A 115 -0.37 12.67 -1.79
N THR A 116 -0.11 13.69 -1.00
CA THR A 116 -0.01 15.08 -1.50
C THR A 116 1.09 15.19 -2.57
N GLU A 117 2.29 14.68 -2.30
CA GLU A 117 3.41 14.71 -3.24
C GLU A 117 3.05 14.03 -4.58
N HIS A 118 2.64 12.76 -4.55
CA HIS A 118 2.43 11.99 -5.77
C HIS A 118 1.15 12.38 -6.52
N CYS A 119 0.09 12.77 -5.82
CA CYS A 119 -1.12 13.24 -6.49
C CYS A 119 -0.84 14.55 -7.23
N ASN A 120 -0.16 15.50 -6.61
CA ASN A 120 0.20 16.76 -7.26
C ASN A 120 1.20 16.54 -8.41
N GLU A 121 2.18 15.64 -8.25
CA GLU A 121 3.17 15.33 -9.30
C GLU A 121 2.53 14.68 -10.53
N ILE A 122 1.64 13.68 -10.32
CA ILE A 122 1.11 12.84 -11.41
C ILE A 122 -0.21 13.39 -11.94
N ILE A 123 -1.11 13.83 -11.06
CA ILE A 123 -2.48 14.25 -11.40
C ILE A 123 -2.53 15.78 -11.62
N GLY A 124 -1.65 16.53 -10.96
CA GLY A 124 -1.65 18.00 -10.97
C GLY A 124 -2.61 18.61 -9.95
N ALA A 125 -3.17 17.81 -9.04
CA ALA A 125 -4.07 18.22 -7.98
C ALA A 125 -4.04 17.19 -6.83
N ASP A 126 -4.52 17.58 -5.65
CA ASP A 126 -4.70 16.62 -4.55
C ASP A 126 -5.71 15.53 -4.91
N CYS A 127 -5.41 14.30 -4.51
CA CYS A 127 -6.37 13.21 -4.61
C CYS A 127 -7.55 13.44 -3.66
N THR A 128 -8.75 13.17 -4.15
CA THR A 128 -9.96 13.21 -3.33
C THR A 128 -9.93 12.12 -2.25
N ALA A 129 -10.72 12.30 -1.20
CA ALA A 129 -10.87 11.28 -0.15
C ALA A 129 -11.39 9.95 -0.72
N ALA A 130 -12.29 9.99 -1.71
CA ALA A 130 -12.80 8.80 -2.40
C ALA A 130 -11.67 8.05 -3.15
N GLU A 131 -10.82 8.75 -3.88
CA GLU A 131 -9.67 8.16 -4.58
C GLU A 131 -8.67 7.56 -3.60
N LYS A 132 -8.36 8.26 -2.49
CA LYS A 132 -7.47 7.75 -1.44
C LYS A 132 -8.04 6.49 -0.76
N ALA A 133 -9.34 6.45 -0.45
CA ALA A 133 -10.01 5.29 0.11
C ALA A 133 -9.95 4.09 -0.85
N ASN A 134 -10.31 4.29 -2.12
CA ASN A 134 -10.28 3.27 -3.15
C ASN A 134 -8.86 2.73 -3.38
N TYR A 135 -7.87 3.62 -3.42
CA TYR A 135 -6.46 3.25 -3.55
C TYR A 135 -5.99 2.35 -2.40
N ILE A 136 -6.26 2.74 -1.14
CA ILE A 136 -5.79 1.97 0.02
C ILE A 136 -6.47 0.59 0.08
N ILE A 137 -7.78 0.51 -0.18
CA ILE A 137 -8.47 -0.79 -0.16
C ILE A 137 -7.93 -1.72 -1.26
N TYR A 138 -7.55 -1.20 -2.42
CA TYR A 138 -6.86 -1.97 -3.44
C TYR A 138 -5.50 -2.49 -2.94
N LEU A 139 -4.66 -1.66 -2.28
CA LEU A 139 -3.39 -2.12 -1.71
C LEU A 139 -3.56 -3.23 -0.67
N LEU A 140 -4.66 -3.21 0.10
CA LEU A 140 -4.98 -4.21 1.11
C LEU A 140 -5.37 -5.57 0.51
N THR A 141 -5.88 -5.61 -0.72
CA THR A 141 -6.27 -6.86 -1.40
C THR A 141 -5.08 -7.57 -2.06
N GLU A 142 -4.05 -6.84 -2.46
CA GLU A 142 -2.87 -7.40 -3.12
C GLU A 142 -1.84 -7.87 -2.08
N ARG A 143 -2.02 -9.10 -1.60
CA ARG A 143 -1.25 -9.67 -0.49
C ARG A 143 -0.08 -10.54 -0.92
N THR A 144 0.01 -10.89 -2.21
CA THR A 144 1.00 -11.85 -2.72
C THR A 144 1.73 -11.26 -3.91
N PRO A 145 3.07 -11.22 -3.89
CA PRO A 145 3.84 -10.88 -5.08
C PRO A 145 3.52 -11.82 -6.25
N SER A 146 3.52 -11.28 -7.46
CA SER A 146 3.42 -12.10 -8.66
C SER A 146 4.63 -13.05 -8.77
N ALA A 147 4.42 -14.27 -9.26
CA ALA A 147 5.53 -15.18 -9.55
C ALA A 147 6.52 -14.50 -10.52
N LYS A 148 7.81 -14.62 -10.24
CA LYS A 148 8.83 -14.19 -11.20
C LYS A 148 8.72 -15.10 -12.44
N LYS A 149 8.44 -14.49 -13.58
CA LYS A 149 8.57 -15.18 -14.87
C LYS A 149 10.03 -15.27 -15.25
#